data_7e4e3abe3acde4c668a5e6538d4dd66d
#
_entry.id   7e4e3abe3acde4c668a5e6538d4dd66d
#
_cell.length_a   1.000
_cell.length_b   1.000
_cell.length_c   1.000
_cell.angle_alpha   90.00
_cell.angle_beta   90.00
_cell.angle_gamma   90.00
#
_symmetry.space_group_name_H-M   'P 1'
#
loop_
_entity.id
_entity.type
_entity.pdbx_description
1 polymer ?
#
loop_
_entity_poly.entity_id
_entity_poly.type
_entity_poly.pdbx_seq_one_letter_code
_entity_poly.pdbx_strand_id
1 'polypeptide(L)' 'MELMPSCPHCGCVLNFFGHYDCYDDVTKTFAFAHGDCPQCHRKYSWTDVYVLHHMEDLEEEE' A
#
# COMPACT_ATOMS: atom_id res chain seq x y z
N MET A 1 -1.93 -3.85 -15.00
CA MET A 1 -2.67 -2.82 -14.27
C MET A 1 -2.10 -2.71 -12.87
N GLU A 2 -1.72 -1.53 -12.47
CA GLU A 2 -1.17 -1.32 -11.14
C GLU A 2 -2.28 -1.15 -10.12
N LEU A 3 -2.10 -1.78 -8.96
CA LEU A 3 -3.01 -1.61 -7.84
C LEU A 3 -2.48 -0.50 -6.96
N MET A 4 -3.17 0.64 -6.99
CA MET A 4 -2.80 1.78 -6.14
C MET A 4 -3.87 1.96 -5.08
N PRO A 5 -3.48 2.12 -3.81
CA PRO A 5 -4.45 2.36 -2.77
C PRO A 5 -5.06 3.75 -2.88
N SER A 6 -6.31 3.86 -2.45
CA SER A 6 -7.01 5.14 -2.42
C SER A 6 -7.25 5.56 -0.99
N CYS A 7 -7.21 6.86 -0.74
CA CYS A 7 -7.50 7.40 0.58
C CYS A 7 -8.96 7.11 0.94
N PRO A 8 -9.22 6.49 2.10
CA PRO A 8 -10.59 6.17 2.49
C PRO A 8 -11.42 7.41 2.85
N HIS A 9 -10.80 8.55 3.04
CA HIS A 9 -11.51 9.78 3.38
C HIS A 9 -11.89 10.61 2.16
N CYS A 10 -11.00 10.74 1.19
CA CYS A 10 -11.24 11.61 0.03
C CYS A 10 -11.24 10.87 -1.31
N GLY A 11 -10.83 9.62 -1.34
CA GLY A 11 -10.82 8.82 -2.55
C GLY A 11 -9.67 9.08 -3.51
N CYS A 12 -8.76 9.97 -3.15
CA CYS A 12 -7.60 10.25 -4.00
C CYS A 12 -6.61 9.10 -3.96
N VAL A 13 -5.92 8.85 -5.07
CA VAL A 13 -4.87 7.84 -5.12
C VAL A 13 -3.71 8.30 -4.24
N LEU A 14 -3.21 7.40 -3.41
CA LEU A 14 -2.11 7.69 -2.50
C LEU A 14 -0.78 7.77 -3.25
N ASN A 15 0.09 8.65 -2.81
CA ASN A 15 1.47 8.68 -3.29
C ASN A 15 2.22 7.48 -2.73
N PHE A 16 2.99 6.82 -3.58
CA PHE A 16 3.77 5.65 -3.19
C PHE A 16 5.21 6.07 -2.92
N PHE A 17 5.69 5.82 -1.72
CA PHE A 17 7.06 6.16 -1.33
C PHE A 17 8.04 5.01 -1.54
N GLY A 18 7.56 3.79 -1.70
CA GLY A 18 8.38 2.63 -1.90
C GLY A 18 8.09 1.53 -0.89
N HIS A 19 8.73 0.39 -1.10
CA HIS A 19 8.63 -0.73 -0.18
C HIS A 19 9.74 -0.63 0.86
N TYR A 20 9.39 -0.76 2.12
CA TYR A 20 10.38 -0.71 3.19
C TYR A 20 10.79 -2.10 3.69
N ASP A 21 10.05 -3.13 3.34
CA ASP A 21 10.37 -4.51 3.70
C ASP A 21 9.69 -5.47 2.75
N CYS A 22 10.27 -6.66 2.59
CA CYS A 22 9.71 -7.72 1.75
C CYS A 22 9.78 -9.04 2.51
N TYR A 23 8.78 -9.86 2.29
CA TYR A 23 8.70 -11.17 2.90
C TYR A 23 8.23 -12.18 1.86
N ASP A 24 8.99 -13.27 1.68
CA ASP A 24 8.64 -14.32 0.73
C ASP A 24 8.02 -15.51 1.48
N ASP A 25 6.84 -15.91 1.03
CA ASP A 25 6.21 -17.14 1.47
C ASP A 25 6.36 -18.18 0.35
N VAL A 26 5.94 -19.41 0.62
CA VAL A 26 6.06 -20.54 -0.33
C VAL A 26 5.40 -20.24 -1.66
N THR A 27 4.25 -19.55 -1.64
CA THR A 27 3.45 -19.32 -2.84
C THR A 27 3.30 -17.85 -3.21
N LYS A 28 3.79 -16.92 -2.41
CA LYS A 28 3.58 -15.48 -2.69
C LYS A 28 4.63 -14.62 -2.00
N THR A 29 4.78 -13.42 -2.54
CA THR A 29 5.67 -12.41 -1.98
C THR A 29 4.84 -11.26 -1.43
N PHE A 30 5.10 -10.91 -0.19
CA PHE A 30 4.49 -9.75 0.47
C PHE A 30 5.51 -8.61 0.48
N ALA A 31 5.11 -7.46 -0.02
CA ALA A 31 5.96 -6.28 0.01
C ALA A 31 5.24 -5.18 0.79
N PHE A 32 5.86 -4.74 1.88
CA PHE A 32 5.27 -3.74 2.76
C PHE A 32 5.59 -2.35 2.22
N ALA A 33 4.56 -1.61 1.88
CA ALA A 33 4.67 -0.31 1.24
C ALA A 33 4.15 0.80 2.14
N HIS A 34 4.57 2.01 1.87
CA HIS A 34 4.05 3.19 2.55
C HIS A 34 3.90 4.34 1.56
N GLY A 35 3.02 5.27 1.93
CA GLY A 35 2.75 6.43 1.12
C GLY A 35 1.90 7.44 1.87
N ASP A 36 1.43 8.47 1.18
CA ASP A 36 0.56 9.46 1.79
C ASP A 36 -0.54 9.91 0.83
N CYS A 37 -1.56 10.55 1.40
CA CYS A 37 -2.60 11.19 0.61
C CYS A 37 -2.17 12.62 0.30
N PRO A 38 -2.10 13.00 -0.98
CA PRO A 38 -1.70 14.37 -1.34
C PRO A 38 -2.71 15.44 -0.94
N GLN A 39 -3.95 15.03 -0.71
CA GLN A 39 -5.01 15.97 -0.35
C GLN A 39 -5.22 16.06 1.16
N CYS A 40 -5.24 14.91 1.84
CA CYS A 40 -5.48 14.87 3.28
C CYS A 40 -4.20 15.00 4.11
N HIS A 41 -3.05 14.79 3.50
CA HIS A 41 -1.74 14.80 4.16
C HIS A 41 -1.60 13.73 5.24
N ARG A 42 -2.39 12.66 5.14
CA ARG A 42 -2.33 11.52 6.07
C ARG A 42 -1.40 10.47 5.50
N LYS A 43 -0.68 9.80 6.38
CA LYS A 43 0.24 8.73 5.98
C LYS A 43 -0.44 7.39 6.12
N TYR A 44 -0.15 6.48 5.19
CA TYR A 44 -0.74 5.14 5.16
C TYR A 44 0.34 4.11 4.91
N SER A 45 0.06 2.89 5.32
CA SER A 45 0.86 1.72 4.97
C SER A 45 -0.06 0.60 4.50
N TRP A 46 0.47 -0.27 3.65
CA TRP A 46 -0.28 -1.41 3.13
C TRP A 46 0.69 -2.51 2.73
N THR A 47 0.13 -3.68 2.38
CA THR A 47 0.91 -4.83 1.93
C THR A 47 0.50 -5.18 0.51
N ASP A 48 1.46 -5.16 -0.41
CA ASP A 48 1.26 -5.64 -1.77
C ASP A 48 1.53 -7.13 -1.84
N VAL A 49 0.60 -7.88 -2.43
CA VAL A 49 0.75 -9.34 -2.58
C VAL A 49 0.89 -9.64 -4.06
N TYR A 50 2.07 -10.12 -4.45
CA TYR A 50 2.43 -10.20 -5.86
C TYR A 50 1.83 -11.38 -6.62
N VAL A 51 1.60 -12.52 -5.98
CA VAL A 51 1.02 -13.66 -6.70
C VAL A 51 -0.39 -13.37 -7.21
N LEU A 52 -1.19 -12.71 -6.40
CA LEU A 52 -2.58 -12.38 -6.75
C LEU A 52 -2.76 -10.94 -7.20
N HIS A 53 -1.69 -10.17 -7.26
CA HIS A 53 -1.70 -8.76 -7.63
C HIS A 53 -2.77 -7.96 -6.88
N HIS A 54 -2.85 -8.18 -5.57
CA HIS A 54 -3.77 -7.44 -4.73
C HIS A 54 -3.01 -6.79 -3.57
N MET A 55 -3.71 -5.97 -2.82
CA MET A 55 -3.16 -5.23 -1.71
C MET A 55 -3.96 -5.55 -0.46
N GLU A 56 -3.27 -5.67 0.68
CA GLU A 56 -3.90 -5.99 1.95
C GLU A 56 -3.47 -5.00 3.02
N ASP A 57 -4.22 -4.94 4.11
CA ASP A 57 -3.86 -4.24 5.35
C ASP A 57 -3.54 -2.76 5.14
N LEU A 58 -4.39 -2.07 4.39
CA LEU A 58 -4.26 -0.61 4.27
C LEU A 58 -4.60 0.02 5.62
N GLU A 59 -3.61 0.66 6.23
CA GLU A 59 -3.75 1.29 7.53
C GLU A 59 -3.20 2.71 7.49
N GLU A 60 -3.82 3.59 8.26
CA GLU A 60 -3.32 4.94 8.44
C GLU A 60 -2.22 4.93 9.49
N GLU A 61 -1.09 5.55 9.15
CA GLU A 61 0.01 5.73 10.09
C GLU A 61 -0.12 7.07 10.79
N GLU A 62 0.18 7.08 12.06
CA GLU A 62 0.20 8.32 12.83
C GLU A 62 1.58 8.97 12.82
#